data_d1dfe271531c5b54ded5e9e31bd072b7
#
_entry.id   d1dfe271531c5b54ded5e9e31bd072b7
#
_cell.length_a   1.000
_cell.length_b   1.000
_cell.length_c   1.000
_cell.angle_alpha   90.00
_cell.angle_beta   90.00
_cell.angle_gamma   90.00
#
_symmetry.space_group_name_H-M   'P 1'
#
loop_
_entity.id
_entity.type
_entity.pdbx_description
1 polymer ?
#
loop_
_entity_poly.entity_id
_entity_poly.type
_entity_poly.pdbx_seq_one_letter_code
_entity_poly.pdbx_strand_id
1 'polypeptide(L)'
;MSNIKEVYMNNEKSLLIIDDDDVFRNRLITAMKRKGYDAFGASSVSEAISLVNTNAPKYAVIDLRLNDGNGLEVVSILSNKRPDSKIVMLTGYGNIPTAVAAVKEGACDYLAKPADADDIEAALKAPYSSTPEPPQNPM
;
A
#
# COMPACT_ATOMS: atom_id res chain seq x y z
N MET A 1 30.14 -1.10 10.18
CA MET A 1 30.05 -0.22 9.26
C MET A 1 29.33 -0.63 8.09
N SER A 2 29.48 -1.74 7.56
CA SER A 2 28.67 -2.22 6.47
C SER A 2 27.21 -2.34 6.84
N ASN A 3 26.93 -2.35 8.11
CA ASN A 3 25.58 -2.61 8.57
C ASN A 3 24.56 -1.54 8.21
N ILE A 4 25.01 -0.30 8.13
CA ILE A 4 24.08 0.77 7.78
C ILE A 4 23.55 0.56 6.38
N LYS A 5 24.40 0.21 5.46
CA LYS A 5 24.00 0.00 4.09
C LYS A 5 23.04 -1.18 3.98
N GLU A 6 23.31 -2.24 4.72
CA GLU A 6 22.44 -3.41 4.70
C GLU A 6 21.06 -3.08 5.24
N VAL A 7 21.00 -2.28 6.29
CA VAL A 7 19.73 -1.89 6.86
C VAL A 7 18.91 -1.09 5.86
N TYR A 8 19.53 -0.14 5.17
CA TYR A 8 18.81 0.63 4.16
C TYR A 8 18.35 -0.24 3.01
N MET A 9 19.19 -1.17 2.57
CA MET A 9 18.81 -2.04 1.46
C MET A 9 17.64 -2.94 1.84
N ASN A 10 17.62 -3.45 3.06
CA ASN A 10 16.49 -4.25 3.52
C ASN A 10 15.22 -3.44 3.54
N ASN A 11 15.29 -2.20 4.00
CA ASN A 11 14.14 -1.32 4.04
C ASN A 11 13.63 -0.94 2.65
N GLU A 12 14.47 -1.03 1.62
CA GLU A 12 14.05 -0.70 0.27
C GLU A 12 13.01 -1.64 -0.28
N LYS A 13 12.85 -2.81 0.31
CA LYS A 13 11.89 -3.80 -0.16
C LYS A 13 10.85 -4.14 0.91
N SER A 14 10.77 -3.36 1.97
CA SER A 14 9.78 -3.62 3.00
C SER A 14 8.38 -3.34 2.46
N LEU A 15 7.46 -4.26 2.68
CA LEU A 15 6.10 -4.18 2.14
C LEU A 15 5.10 -4.60 3.21
N LEU A 16 4.22 -3.69 3.58
CA LEU A 16 3.14 -3.96 4.52
C LEU A 16 1.86 -4.23 3.76
N ILE A 17 1.21 -5.35 4.06
CA ILE A 17 -0.05 -5.73 3.42
C ILE A 17 -1.13 -5.73 4.48
N ILE A 18 -2.14 -4.89 4.32
CA ILE A 18 -3.21 -4.72 5.29
C ILE A 18 -4.52 -5.18 4.69
N ASP A 19 -5.08 -6.24 5.26
CA ASP A 19 -6.36 -6.79 4.81
C ASP A 19 -6.90 -7.65 5.94
N ASP A 20 -8.19 -7.55 6.23
CA ASP A 20 -8.79 -8.36 7.28
C ASP A 20 -9.17 -9.77 6.82
N ASP A 21 -9.01 -10.06 5.53
CA ASP A 21 -9.19 -11.41 5.00
C ASP A 21 -7.86 -12.18 5.19
N ASP A 22 -7.82 -13.05 6.16
CA ASP A 22 -6.59 -13.76 6.51
C ASP A 22 -6.06 -14.61 5.36
N VAL A 23 -6.94 -15.26 4.61
CA VAL A 23 -6.52 -16.13 3.52
C VAL A 23 -5.89 -15.31 2.40
N PHE A 24 -6.56 -14.25 2.00
CA PHE A 24 -6.03 -13.39 0.95
C PHE A 24 -4.72 -12.74 1.38
N ARG A 25 -4.69 -12.20 2.60
CA ARG A 25 -3.49 -11.52 3.10
C ARG A 25 -2.29 -12.46 3.10
N ASN A 26 -2.47 -13.67 3.63
CA ASN A 26 -1.36 -14.62 3.74
C ASN A 26 -0.89 -15.11 2.39
N ARG A 27 -1.81 -15.32 1.45
CA ARG A 27 -1.43 -15.67 0.08
C ARG A 27 -0.62 -14.58 -0.57
N LEU A 28 -1.04 -13.35 -0.39
CA LEU A 28 -0.36 -12.23 -1.01
C LEU A 28 1.03 -12.04 -0.39
N ILE A 29 1.15 -12.19 0.92
CA ILE A 29 2.45 -12.10 1.58
C ILE A 29 3.40 -13.15 0.99
N THR A 30 2.94 -14.39 0.85
CA THR A 30 3.77 -15.45 0.30
C THR A 30 4.21 -15.13 -1.12
N ALA A 31 3.27 -14.67 -1.95
CA ALA A 31 3.58 -14.36 -3.34
C ALA A 31 4.56 -13.21 -3.45
N MET A 32 4.41 -12.18 -2.63
CA MET A 32 5.30 -11.03 -2.70
C MET A 32 6.69 -11.35 -2.17
N LYS A 33 6.78 -12.25 -1.18
CA LYS A 33 8.10 -12.72 -0.73
C LYS A 33 8.84 -13.42 -1.86
N ARG A 34 8.13 -14.20 -2.67
CA ARG A 34 8.75 -14.87 -3.81
C ARG A 34 9.26 -13.87 -4.84
N LYS A 35 8.65 -12.70 -4.90
CA LYS A 35 9.08 -11.64 -5.80
C LYS A 35 10.22 -10.80 -5.23
N GLY A 36 10.66 -11.11 -4.01
CA GLY A 36 11.79 -10.42 -3.41
C GLY A 36 11.45 -9.34 -2.41
N TYR A 37 10.17 -9.18 -2.07
CA TYR A 37 9.77 -8.19 -1.08
C TYR A 37 9.91 -8.76 0.33
N ASP A 38 10.23 -7.88 1.27
CA ASP A 38 10.23 -8.23 2.67
C ASP A 38 8.81 -7.92 3.18
N ALA A 39 7.90 -8.85 2.94
CA ALA A 39 6.47 -8.63 3.14
C ALA A 39 6.01 -9.09 4.52
N PHE A 40 5.17 -8.29 5.13
CA PHE A 40 4.55 -8.62 6.41
C PHE A 40 3.13 -8.05 6.41
N GLY A 41 2.30 -8.49 7.33
CA GLY A 41 0.89 -8.18 7.26
C GLY A 41 0.30 -7.63 8.52
N ALA A 42 -0.84 -6.97 8.37
CA ALA A 42 -1.68 -6.53 9.47
C ALA A 42 -3.13 -6.82 9.10
N SER A 43 -3.93 -7.16 10.09
CA SER A 43 -5.33 -7.50 9.86
C SER A 43 -6.29 -6.36 10.21
N SER A 44 -5.79 -5.26 10.72
CA SER A 44 -6.64 -4.17 11.20
C SER A 44 -5.93 -2.84 11.09
N VAL A 45 -6.70 -1.78 11.18
CA VAL A 45 -6.15 -0.43 11.22
C VAL A 45 -5.21 -0.25 12.41
N SER A 46 -5.62 -0.70 13.58
CA SER A 46 -4.81 -0.47 14.78
C SER A 46 -3.49 -1.23 14.72
N GLU A 47 -3.52 -2.46 14.22
CA GLU A 47 -2.28 -3.23 14.07
C GLU A 47 -1.36 -2.57 13.07
N ALA A 48 -1.92 -2.11 11.95
CA ALA A 48 -1.15 -1.44 10.91
C ALA A 48 -0.49 -0.18 11.42
N ILE A 49 -1.22 0.64 12.17
CA ILE A 49 -0.68 1.87 12.73
C ILE A 49 0.48 1.58 13.68
N SER A 50 0.33 0.54 14.49
CA SER A 50 1.39 0.14 15.40
C SER A 50 2.65 -0.25 14.64
N LEU A 51 2.50 -1.01 13.57
CA LEU A 51 3.65 -1.43 12.74
C LEU A 51 4.29 -0.24 12.04
N VAL A 52 3.49 0.66 11.49
CA VAL A 52 4.01 1.84 10.81
C VAL A 52 4.79 2.73 11.77
N ASN A 53 4.29 2.86 13.00
CA ASN A 53 4.97 3.68 13.99
C ASN A 53 6.30 3.08 14.43
N THR A 54 6.41 1.76 14.38
CA THR A 54 7.65 1.09 14.74
C THR A 54 8.67 1.15 13.60
N ASN A 55 8.21 0.92 12.38
CA ASN A 55 9.12 0.85 11.23
C ASN A 55 8.33 1.06 9.95
N ALA A 56 8.28 2.29 9.48
CA ALA A 56 7.48 2.65 8.30
C ALA A 56 8.02 1.95 7.05
N PRO A 57 7.16 1.19 6.34
CA PRO A 57 7.61 0.43 5.18
C PRO A 57 7.78 1.29 3.94
N LYS A 58 8.59 0.81 3.00
CA LYS A 58 8.77 1.46 1.72
C LYS A 58 7.53 1.32 0.84
N TYR A 59 6.86 0.18 0.93
CA TYR A 59 5.68 -0.14 0.12
C TYR A 59 4.54 -0.56 1.01
N ALA A 60 3.32 -0.25 0.61
CA ALA A 60 2.14 -0.73 1.34
C ALA A 60 1.00 -1.01 0.39
N VAL A 61 0.29 -2.11 0.67
CA VAL A 61 -0.94 -2.48 -0.02
C VAL A 61 -2.02 -2.49 1.06
N ILE A 62 -3.02 -1.65 0.91
CA ILE A 62 -3.98 -1.39 1.98
C ILE A 62 -5.40 -1.56 1.49
N ASP A 63 -6.15 -2.48 2.12
CA ASP A 63 -7.57 -2.61 1.85
C ASP A 63 -8.26 -1.35 2.37
N LEU A 64 -9.12 -0.77 1.56
CA LEU A 64 -9.82 0.45 1.95
C LEU A 64 -10.73 0.21 3.13
N ARG A 65 -11.45 -0.92 3.17
CA ARG A 65 -12.41 -1.20 4.23
C ARG A 65 -11.91 -2.32 5.12
N LEU A 66 -11.73 -2.00 6.37
CA LEU A 66 -11.27 -2.93 7.39
C LEU A 66 -12.31 -2.98 8.50
N ASN A 67 -12.28 -4.06 9.30
CA ASN A 67 -13.29 -4.24 10.33
C ASN A 67 -13.31 -3.13 11.36
N ASP A 68 -12.14 -2.57 11.67
CA ASP A 68 -12.04 -1.54 12.71
C ASP A 68 -11.86 -0.14 12.13
N GLY A 69 -12.08 0.06 10.84
CA GLY A 69 -11.96 1.40 10.31
C GLY A 69 -11.67 1.42 8.81
N ASN A 70 -11.07 2.50 8.41
CA ASN A 70 -10.84 2.81 7.01
C ASN A 70 -9.35 2.87 6.75
N GLY A 71 -8.90 2.21 5.67
CA GLY A 71 -7.49 2.19 5.32
C GLY A 71 -6.88 3.56 5.07
N LEU A 72 -7.71 4.57 4.80
CA LEU A 72 -7.21 5.93 4.58
C LEU A 72 -6.48 6.48 5.79
N GLU A 73 -6.86 6.05 6.99
CA GLU A 73 -6.13 6.46 8.19
C GLU A 73 -4.68 6.02 8.13
N VAL A 74 -4.46 4.80 7.67
CA VAL A 74 -3.11 4.27 7.55
C VAL A 74 -2.34 5.00 6.46
N VAL A 75 -3.01 5.29 5.34
CA VAL A 75 -2.39 6.05 4.25
C VAL A 75 -1.85 7.38 4.78
N SER A 76 -2.67 8.09 5.53
CA SER A 76 -2.30 9.39 6.05
C SER A 76 -1.09 9.30 6.97
N ILE A 77 -1.12 8.35 7.89
CA ILE A 77 -0.04 8.20 8.86
C ILE A 77 1.25 7.78 8.18
N LEU A 78 1.16 6.82 7.25
CA LEU A 78 2.35 6.35 6.55
C LEU A 78 2.95 7.44 5.67
N SER A 79 2.10 8.18 4.97
CA SER A 79 2.59 9.27 4.11
C SER A 79 3.34 10.33 4.91
N ASN A 80 2.89 10.59 6.12
CA ASN A 80 3.58 11.55 6.98
C ASN A 80 4.89 11.00 7.54
N LYS A 81 4.88 9.73 7.89
CA LYS A 81 6.08 9.13 8.49
C LYS A 81 7.15 8.83 7.47
N ARG A 82 6.73 8.42 6.27
CA ARG A 82 7.68 8.10 5.20
C ARG A 82 7.13 8.62 3.89
N PRO A 83 7.41 9.89 3.56
CA PRO A 83 6.84 10.51 2.36
C PRO A 83 7.19 9.81 1.05
N ASP A 84 8.28 9.05 0.99
CA ASP A 84 8.65 8.32 -0.21
C ASP A 84 8.03 6.92 -0.28
N SER A 85 7.18 6.57 0.66
CA SER A 85 6.52 5.28 0.64
C SER A 85 5.53 5.21 -0.52
N LYS A 86 5.54 4.10 -1.26
CA LYS A 86 4.59 3.88 -2.34
C LYS A 86 3.42 3.07 -1.80
N ILE A 87 2.23 3.65 -1.90
CA ILE A 87 1.03 3.06 -1.32
C ILE A 87 0.03 2.76 -2.42
N VAL A 88 -0.52 1.55 -2.41
CA VAL A 88 -1.58 1.14 -3.32
C VAL A 88 -2.76 0.68 -2.49
N MET A 89 -3.94 1.27 -2.71
CA MET A 89 -5.16 0.84 -2.05
C MET A 89 -5.86 -0.20 -2.88
N LEU A 90 -6.39 -1.23 -2.21
CA LEU A 90 -7.26 -2.20 -2.85
C LEU A 90 -8.70 -1.85 -2.49
N THR A 91 -9.58 -1.83 -3.48
CA THR A 91 -10.94 -1.38 -3.26
C THR A 91 -11.93 -2.16 -4.12
N GLY A 92 -13.12 -2.42 -3.57
CA GLY A 92 -14.21 -2.99 -4.35
C GLY A 92 -14.98 -1.90 -5.07
N TYR A 93 -15.93 -2.30 -5.89
CA TYR A 93 -16.68 -1.37 -6.73
C TYR A 93 -17.31 -0.21 -5.98
N GLY A 94 -17.94 -0.49 -4.87
CA GLY A 94 -18.67 0.53 -4.16
C GLY A 94 -17.79 1.60 -3.54
N ASN A 95 -16.47 1.37 -3.50
CA ASN A 95 -15.54 2.26 -2.83
C ASN A 95 -14.61 2.99 -3.78
N ILE A 96 -14.78 2.80 -5.09
CA ILE A 96 -13.90 3.44 -6.07
C ILE A 96 -13.92 4.96 -5.95
N PRO A 97 -15.06 5.63 -5.78
CA PRO A 97 -15.02 7.09 -5.63
C PRO A 97 -14.16 7.56 -4.46
N THR A 98 -14.19 6.83 -3.34
CA THR A 98 -13.36 7.18 -2.19
C THR A 98 -11.88 7.00 -2.51
N ALA A 99 -11.54 5.90 -3.20
CA ALA A 99 -10.16 5.65 -3.60
C ALA A 99 -9.66 6.72 -4.57
N VAL A 100 -10.50 7.14 -5.50
CA VAL A 100 -10.14 8.20 -6.44
C VAL A 100 -9.85 9.50 -5.70
N ALA A 101 -10.65 9.83 -4.69
CA ALA A 101 -10.42 11.03 -3.90
C ALA A 101 -9.06 10.96 -3.19
N ALA A 102 -8.70 9.79 -2.67
CA ALA A 102 -7.41 9.62 -2.00
C ALA A 102 -6.24 9.79 -2.98
N VAL A 103 -6.38 9.26 -4.19
CA VAL A 103 -5.36 9.40 -5.22
C VAL A 103 -5.16 10.86 -5.59
N LYS A 104 -6.25 11.62 -5.66
CA LYS A 104 -6.16 13.04 -6.00
C LYS A 104 -5.39 13.85 -4.96
N GLU A 105 -5.32 13.34 -3.74
CA GLU A 105 -4.54 14.00 -2.71
C GLU A 105 -3.06 13.64 -2.83
N GLY A 106 -2.71 12.77 -3.75
CA GLY A 106 -1.32 12.45 -4.02
C GLY A 106 -0.69 11.46 -3.05
N ALA A 107 -1.50 10.86 -2.20
CA ALA A 107 -0.96 9.98 -1.16
C ALA A 107 -0.83 8.53 -1.62
N CYS A 108 -1.62 8.10 -2.60
CA CYS A 108 -1.61 6.69 -3.01
C CYS A 108 -2.20 6.51 -4.39
N ASP A 109 -2.02 5.32 -4.94
CA ASP A 109 -2.75 4.85 -6.11
C ASP A 109 -3.77 3.82 -5.65
N TYR A 110 -4.61 3.32 -6.55
CA TYR A 110 -5.56 2.28 -6.19
C TYR A 110 -5.68 1.22 -7.28
N LEU A 111 -6.11 0.02 -6.87
CA LEU A 111 -6.48 -1.06 -7.75
C LEU A 111 -7.83 -1.60 -7.32
N ALA A 112 -8.68 -1.93 -8.29
CA ALA A 112 -9.96 -2.55 -7.99
C ALA A 112 -9.75 -4.04 -7.74
N LYS A 113 -10.47 -4.57 -6.76
CA LYS A 113 -10.50 -6.01 -6.52
C LYS A 113 -11.37 -6.67 -7.57
N PRO A 114 -11.02 -7.86 -8.03
CA PRO A 114 -9.90 -8.68 -7.60
C PRO A 114 -8.59 -8.26 -8.25
N ALA A 115 -7.50 -8.34 -7.52
CA ALA A 115 -6.18 -8.02 -8.04
C ALA A 115 -5.22 -9.10 -7.57
N ASP A 116 -4.36 -9.59 -8.46
CA ASP A 116 -3.41 -10.62 -8.08
C ASP A 116 -2.04 -10.00 -7.79
N ALA A 117 -1.08 -10.84 -7.42
CA ALA A 117 0.23 -10.37 -7.03
C ALA A 117 0.96 -9.65 -8.16
N ASP A 118 0.75 -10.08 -9.41
CA ASP A 118 1.37 -9.42 -10.55
C ASP A 118 0.80 -8.04 -10.77
N ASP A 119 -0.53 -7.89 -10.65
CA ASP A 119 -1.18 -6.58 -10.75
C ASP A 119 -0.66 -5.65 -9.67
N ILE A 120 -0.54 -6.17 -8.47
CA ILE A 120 -0.11 -5.37 -7.33
C ILE A 120 1.35 -4.93 -7.50
N GLU A 121 2.21 -5.86 -7.93
CA GLU A 121 3.59 -5.49 -8.14
C GLU A 121 3.73 -4.42 -9.22
N ALA A 122 2.97 -4.54 -10.30
CA ALA A 122 3.02 -3.55 -11.36
C ALA A 122 2.62 -2.17 -10.83
N ALA A 123 1.60 -2.12 -9.98
CA ALA A 123 1.17 -0.85 -9.39
C ALA A 123 2.23 -0.29 -8.43
N LEU A 124 2.89 -1.15 -7.66
CA LEU A 124 3.91 -0.70 -6.73
C LEU A 124 5.14 -0.14 -7.45
N LYS A 125 5.42 -0.62 -8.65
CA LYS A 125 6.57 -0.16 -9.42
C LYS A 125 6.27 1.04 -10.29
N ALA A 126 5.02 1.30 -10.59
CA ALA A 126 4.64 2.39 -11.47
C ALA A 126 4.77 3.73 -10.74
N PRO A 127 5.03 4.81 -11.47
CA PRO A 127 4.93 6.13 -10.83
C PRO A 127 3.48 6.40 -10.46
N TYR A 128 3.25 7.28 -9.49
CA TYR A 128 1.88 7.61 -9.09
C TYR A 128 1.11 8.15 -10.28
N SER A 129 -0.11 7.66 -10.43
CA SER A 129 -0.96 8.07 -11.56
C SER A 129 -1.54 9.45 -11.37
N SER A 130 -1.33 10.04 -10.23
CA SER A 130 -1.84 11.38 -10.00
C SER A 130 -1.27 12.39 -10.95
N THR A 131 -0.21 11.98 -11.65
CA THR A 131 0.26 12.93 -12.55
C THR A 131 -0.61 13.03 -13.68
N PRO A 132 -1.20 13.25 -14.07
CA PRO A 132 -1.89 13.60 -15.12
C PRO A 132 -3.11 14.06 -15.13
N GLU A 133 -3.20 14.24 -15.18
CA GLU A 133 -4.02 14.50 -15.28
C GLU A 133 -4.72 14.50 -15.87
N PRO A 134 -5.14 14.69 -15.97
CA PRO A 134 -6.02 14.58 -16.34
C PRO A 134 -6.66 14.81 -17.31
N PRO A 135 -6.79 14.70 -17.85
CA PRO A 135 -7.30 14.93 -18.65
C PRO A 135 -8.29 15.18 -18.99
N GLN A 136 -8.38 15.41 -19.07
CA GLN A 136 -9.07 15.65 -19.22
C GLN A 136 -9.67 16.13 -19.83
N ASN A 137 -9.86 16.38 -20.09
CA ASN A 137 -10.47 16.93 -20.51
C ASN A 137 -10.74 17.28 -21.23
N PRO A 138 -10.98 17.18 -21.57
CA PRO A 138 -11.17 17.51 -22.32
C PRO A 138 -11.77 18.12 -22.74
N MET A 139 -11.83 18.48 -22.88
CA MET A 139 -12.38 18.94 -23.27
C MET A 139 -12.69 19.16 -23.66
#